data_8f4e786c284492c006aa373abc8ceaac
#
_entry.id   8f4e786c284492c006aa373abc8ceaac
#
_cell.length_a   1.000
_cell.length_b   1.000
_cell.length_c   1.000
_cell.angle_alpha   90.00
_cell.angle_beta   90.00
_cell.angle_gamma   90.00
#
_symmetry.space_group_name_H-M   'P 1'
#
loop_
_entity.id
_entity.type
_entity.pdbx_description
1 polymer ?
#
loop_
_entity_poly.entity_id
_entity_poly.type
_entity_poly.pdbx_seq_one_letter_code
_entity_poly.pdbx_strand_id
1 'polypeptide(L)'
;MSSYVRGMKVPPCSRNDLRNLAAKMHELLRYDGKSPFPIVDVVEFVLPRIVPGFELHVLPAEEMGEEHGRTYPDKHLMFIREDVYDGACKGNGRDRFTMGHELSHQLLHEGIDVTLARSNCQHK
;
A
#
# COMPACT_ATOMS: atom_id res chain seq x y z
N MET A 1 8.40 7.76 -19.58
CA MET A 1 8.23 7.18 -19.57
C MET A 1 7.93 6.66 -19.49
N SER A 2 7.72 6.74 -19.21
CA SER A 2 7.30 6.09 -19.09
C SER A 2 6.93 5.46 -19.06
N SER A 3 6.69 5.49 -18.89
CA SER A 3 6.21 4.78 -18.85
C SER A 3 5.94 4.34 -19.32
N TYR A 4 5.85 4.51 -19.33
CA TYR A 4 5.55 3.87 -19.73
C TYR A 4 5.49 3.28 -19.86
N VAL A 5 5.76 3.50 -19.82
CA VAL A 5 5.60 2.72 -20.00
C VAL A 5 5.25 2.55 -20.12
N ARG A 6 4.95 2.99 -20.03
CA ARG A 6 4.45 2.76 -20.03
C ARG A 6 3.71 2.50 -20.30
N GLY A 7 3.63 3.27 -20.42
CA GLY A 7 2.50 3.18 -20.45
C GLY A 7 1.81 2.18 -20.64
N MET A 8 1.82 1.98 -20.50
CA MET A 8 1.27 1.01 -20.69
C MET A 8 0.04 0.92 -20.24
N LYS A 9 -0.81 0.64 -20.87
CA LYS A 9 -2.03 0.51 -20.42
C LYS A 9 -2.10 -0.47 -19.40
N VAL A 10 -2.94 -0.26 -18.42
CA VAL A 10 -3.11 -1.20 -17.34
C VAL A 10 -3.83 -2.44 -17.87
N PRO A 11 -3.21 -3.60 -17.77
CA PRO A 11 -3.86 -4.81 -18.23
C PRO A 11 -5.09 -5.13 -17.39
N PRO A 12 -6.05 -5.85 -17.94
CA PRO A 12 -7.22 -6.24 -17.15
C PRO A 12 -6.87 -7.01 -15.89
N CYS A 13 -5.76 -7.76 -15.91
CA CYS A 13 -5.38 -8.55 -14.75
C CYS A 13 -4.96 -7.72 -13.57
N SER A 14 -4.70 -6.42 -13.77
CA SER A 14 -4.30 -5.58 -12.66
C SER A 14 -5.40 -5.48 -11.61
N ARG A 15 -6.65 -5.64 -12.02
CA ARG A 15 -7.74 -5.64 -11.06
C ARG A 15 -7.64 -6.82 -10.12
N ASN A 16 -7.31 -7.99 -10.66
CA ASN A 16 -7.10 -9.16 -9.83
C ASN A 16 -5.90 -8.98 -8.92
N ASP A 17 -4.86 -8.32 -9.42
CA ASP A 17 -3.69 -8.06 -8.61
C ASP A 17 -4.05 -7.20 -7.40
N LEU A 18 -4.90 -6.19 -7.62
CA LEU A 18 -5.34 -5.35 -6.53
C LEU A 18 -6.14 -6.14 -5.50
N ARG A 19 -6.99 -7.06 -5.97
CA ARG A 19 -7.77 -7.88 -5.05
C ARG A 19 -6.86 -8.81 -4.26
N ASN A 20 -5.85 -9.36 -4.91
CA ASN A 20 -4.90 -10.22 -4.22
C ASN A 20 -4.13 -9.44 -3.17
N LEU A 21 -3.73 -8.22 -3.50
CA LEU A 21 -3.06 -7.37 -2.53
C LEU A 21 -3.97 -7.09 -1.35
N ALA A 22 -5.24 -6.81 -1.61
CA ALA A 22 -6.18 -6.52 -0.54
C ALA A 22 -6.34 -7.71 0.40
N ALA A 23 -6.41 -8.90 -0.16
CA ALA A 23 -6.55 -10.09 0.67
C ALA A 23 -5.33 -10.29 1.57
N LYS A 24 -4.15 -10.09 1.02
CA LYS A 24 -2.93 -10.23 1.81
C LYS A 24 -2.77 -9.10 2.81
N MET A 25 -3.20 -7.91 2.44
CA MET A 25 -3.21 -6.79 3.35
C MET A 25 -4.05 -7.06 4.56
N HIS A 26 -5.16 -7.71 4.34
CA HIS A 26 -6.03 -8.02 5.45
C HIS A 26 -5.33 -8.88 6.48
N GLU A 27 -4.55 -9.84 6.00
CA GLU A 27 -3.77 -10.68 6.90
C GLU A 27 -2.74 -9.86 7.65
N LEU A 28 -2.09 -8.94 6.95
CA LEU A 28 -1.09 -8.09 7.59
C LEU A 28 -1.73 -7.28 8.72
N LEU A 29 -2.88 -6.70 8.45
CA LEU A 29 -3.53 -5.86 9.45
C LEU A 29 -4.00 -6.65 10.64
N ARG A 30 -4.29 -7.94 10.46
CA ARG A 30 -4.74 -8.77 11.56
C ARG A 30 -3.60 -9.23 12.45
N TYR A 31 -2.42 -9.37 11.89
CA TYR A 31 -1.30 -9.96 12.61
C TYR A 31 -0.30 -8.94 13.13
N ASP A 32 -0.74 -7.71 13.24
CA ASP A 32 0.11 -6.64 13.79
C ASP A 32 1.52 -6.65 13.21
N GLY A 33 1.61 -6.89 11.94
CA GLY A 33 2.88 -6.75 11.26
C GLY A 33 3.76 -7.95 11.22
N LYS A 34 3.29 -9.07 11.74
CA LYS A 34 4.10 -10.28 11.72
C LYS A 34 3.93 -11.08 10.44
N SER A 35 3.07 -10.61 9.57
CA SER A 35 2.83 -11.27 8.31
C SER A 35 4.09 -11.23 7.43
N PRO A 36 4.34 -12.28 6.64
CA PRO A 36 5.43 -12.25 5.67
C PRO A 36 5.15 -11.37 4.46
N PHE A 37 3.99 -10.74 4.43
CA PHE A 37 3.62 -9.86 3.33
C PHE A 37 4.67 -8.77 3.18
N PRO A 38 5.32 -8.63 2.02
CA PRO A 38 6.41 -7.66 1.83
C PRO A 38 5.86 -6.27 1.56
N ILE A 39 5.36 -5.63 2.62
CA ILE A 39 4.65 -4.36 2.47
C ILE A 39 5.50 -3.26 1.85
N VAL A 40 6.75 -3.15 2.22
CA VAL A 40 7.60 -2.09 1.69
C VAL A 40 7.80 -2.27 0.19
N ASP A 41 8.12 -3.49 -0.22
CA ASP A 41 8.31 -3.77 -1.64
C ASP A 41 7.04 -3.55 -2.43
N VAL A 42 5.90 -3.92 -1.86
CA VAL A 42 4.63 -3.75 -2.54
C VAL A 42 4.34 -2.28 -2.77
N VAL A 43 4.50 -1.45 -1.75
CA VAL A 43 4.20 -0.03 -1.89
C VAL A 43 5.20 0.64 -2.83
N GLU A 44 6.45 0.24 -2.74
CA GLU A 44 7.50 0.91 -3.49
C GLU A 44 7.61 0.45 -4.94
N PHE A 45 7.40 -0.84 -5.19
CA PHE A 45 7.66 -1.39 -6.52
C PHE A 45 6.43 -1.96 -7.21
N VAL A 46 5.53 -2.59 -6.46
CA VAL A 46 4.39 -3.25 -7.10
C VAL A 46 3.26 -2.27 -7.37
N LEU A 47 2.93 -1.46 -6.37
CA LEU A 47 1.80 -0.54 -6.50
C LEU A 47 1.96 0.43 -7.66
N PRO A 48 3.15 1.00 -7.91
CA PRO A 48 3.28 1.90 -9.07
C PRO A 48 3.02 1.22 -10.40
N ARG A 49 3.15 -0.08 -10.46
CA ARG A 49 2.90 -0.82 -11.70
C ARG A 49 1.43 -1.11 -11.90
N ILE A 50 0.65 -1.12 -10.82
CA ILE A 50 -0.77 -1.43 -10.88
C ILE A 50 -1.60 -0.15 -10.91
N VAL A 51 -1.15 0.86 -10.19
CA VAL A 51 -1.84 2.16 -10.11
C VAL A 51 -0.97 3.17 -10.85
N PRO A 52 -1.32 3.52 -12.09
CA PRO A 52 -0.47 4.42 -12.88
C PRO A 52 -0.28 5.76 -12.20
N GLY A 53 0.97 6.20 -12.15
CA GLY A 53 1.28 7.49 -11.55
C GLY A 53 1.45 7.47 -10.06
N PHE A 54 1.33 6.31 -9.42
CA PHE A 54 1.49 6.24 -7.99
C PHE A 54 2.94 6.54 -7.59
N GLU A 55 3.10 7.34 -6.52
CA GLU A 55 4.41 7.69 -5.99
C GLU A 55 4.43 7.59 -4.49
N LEU A 56 5.51 7.04 -3.97
CA LEU A 56 5.78 7.00 -2.55
C LEU A 56 6.85 8.03 -2.24
N HIS A 57 6.58 8.87 -1.24
CA HIS A 57 7.53 9.87 -0.78
C HIS A 57 7.83 9.63 0.68
N VAL A 58 9.12 9.54 1.00
CA VAL A 58 9.56 9.36 2.38
C VAL A 58 10.09 10.69 2.87
N LEU A 59 9.48 11.24 3.91
CA LEU A 59 9.79 12.57 4.38
C LEU A 59 10.27 12.55 5.83
N PRO A 60 11.13 13.53 6.19
CA PRO A 60 11.60 13.58 7.57
C PRO A 60 10.50 14.02 8.53
N ALA A 61 10.71 13.75 9.81
CA ALA A 61 9.73 14.07 10.83
C ALA A 61 9.44 15.57 10.89
N GLU A 62 10.42 16.41 10.56
CA GLU A 62 10.20 17.84 10.56
C GLU A 62 9.09 18.25 9.62
N GLU A 63 8.93 17.52 8.53
CA GLU A 63 7.92 17.85 7.55
C GLU A 63 6.60 17.18 7.81
N MET A 64 6.62 15.98 8.39
CA MET A 64 5.38 15.25 8.62
C MET A 64 4.81 15.46 10.02
N GLY A 65 5.63 15.94 10.93
CA GLY A 65 5.16 16.16 12.28
C GLY A 65 4.81 14.84 12.96
N GLU A 66 3.63 14.80 13.55
CA GLU A 66 3.21 13.62 14.29
C GLU A 66 2.55 12.58 13.40
N GLU A 67 2.33 12.90 12.14
CA GLU A 67 1.75 11.93 11.25
C GLU A 67 2.79 10.92 10.81
N HIS A 68 2.45 9.66 10.96
CA HIS A 68 3.35 8.58 10.55
C HIS A 68 3.23 8.29 9.06
N GLY A 69 2.07 8.53 8.52
CA GLY A 69 1.83 8.34 7.10
C GLY A 69 0.61 9.13 6.68
N ARG A 70 0.51 9.40 5.38
CA ARG A 70 -0.64 10.09 4.82
C ARG A 70 -0.76 9.72 3.36
N THR A 71 -1.98 9.43 2.94
CA THR A 71 -2.25 9.06 1.57
C THR A 71 -3.24 10.04 0.95
N TYR A 72 -2.95 10.42 -0.29
CA TYR A 72 -3.86 11.21 -1.10
C TYR A 72 -4.26 10.33 -2.28
N PRO A 73 -5.29 9.50 -2.12
CA PRO A 73 -5.59 8.47 -3.12
C PRO A 73 -5.93 9.02 -4.50
N ASP A 74 -6.64 10.14 -4.53
CA ASP A 74 -7.03 10.73 -5.81
C ASP A 74 -5.85 11.30 -6.57
N LYS A 75 -4.74 11.56 -5.89
CA LYS A 75 -3.53 12.06 -6.52
C LYS A 75 -2.48 10.97 -6.67
N HIS A 76 -2.80 9.76 -6.21
CA HIS A 76 -1.88 8.62 -6.26
C HIS A 76 -0.57 8.93 -5.54
N LEU A 77 -0.68 9.59 -4.38
CA LEU A 77 0.48 9.94 -3.58
C LEU A 77 0.38 9.35 -2.19
N MET A 78 1.50 8.87 -1.69
CA MET A 78 1.58 8.37 -0.34
C MET A 78 2.85 8.94 0.30
N PHE A 79 2.69 9.49 1.50
CA PHE A 79 3.82 10.01 2.27
C PHE A 79 4.00 9.15 3.50
N ILE A 80 5.24 8.73 3.74
CA ILE A 80 5.57 7.95 4.93
C ILE A 80 6.72 8.64 5.62
N ARG A 81 6.59 8.80 6.95
CA ARG A 81 7.65 9.44 7.69
C ARG A 81 8.90 8.55 7.69
N GLU A 82 10.04 9.18 7.63
CA GLU A 82 11.30 8.47 7.40
C GLU A 82 11.56 7.38 8.44
N ASP A 83 11.30 7.66 9.70
CA ASP A 83 11.54 6.65 10.73
C ASP A 83 10.59 5.47 10.62
N VAL A 84 9.37 5.72 10.15
CA VAL A 84 8.41 4.65 9.93
C VAL A 84 8.87 3.78 8.76
N TYR A 85 9.32 4.41 7.69
CA TYR A 85 9.82 3.67 6.55
C TYR A 85 11.02 2.79 6.94
N ASP A 86 11.95 3.39 7.69
CA ASP A 86 13.12 2.64 8.12
C ASP A 86 12.75 1.47 9.02
N GLY A 87 11.80 1.72 9.95
CA GLY A 87 11.35 0.66 10.83
C GLY A 87 10.67 -0.46 10.08
N ALA A 88 9.88 -0.11 9.07
CA ALA A 88 9.21 -1.13 8.28
C ALA A 88 10.22 -1.97 7.51
N CYS A 89 11.25 -1.33 6.98
CA CYS A 89 12.30 -2.06 6.27
C CYS A 89 13.02 -3.03 7.18
N LYS A 90 13.12 -2.69 8.47
CA LYS A 90 13.80 -3.55 9.44
C LYS A 90 12.89 -4.59 10.04
N GLY A 91 11.63 -4.62 9.62
CA GLY A 91 10.70 -5.62 10.10
C GLY A 91 9.89 -5.23 11.32
N ASN A 92 9.92 -3.93 11.68
CA ASN A 92 9.13 -3.46 12.82
C ASN A 92 7.65 -3.60 12.53
N GLY A 93 6.93 -4.33 13.37
CA GLY A 93 5.53 -4.66 13.11
C GLY A 93 4.62 -3.44 13.07
N ARG A 94 4.83 -2.51 13.98
CA ARG A 94 3.99 -1.32 14.03
C ARG A 94 4.18 -0.48 12.77
N ASP A 95 5.42 -0.31 12.34
CA ASP A 95 5.71 0.50 11.16
C ASP A 95 5.19 -0.17 9.90
N ARG A 96 5.30 -1.49 9.83
CA ARG A 96 4.74 -2.24 8.71
C ARG A 96 3.22 -2.10 8.69
N PHE A 97 2.61 -2.12 9.87
CA PHE A 97 1.16 -1.96 9.97
C PHE A 97 0.76 -0.56 9.46
N THR A 98 1.54 0.47 9.83
CA THR A 98 1.26 1.83 9.39
C THR A 98 1.27 1.91 7.86
N MET A 99 2.28 1.33 7.23
CA MET A 99 2.34 1.35 5.77
C MET A 99 1.18 0.58 5.17
N GLY A 100 0.80 -0.53 5.79
CA GLY A 100 -0.35 -1.30 5.32
C GLY A 100 -1.64 -0.51 5.41
N HIS A 101 -1.78 0.24 6.48
CA HIS A 101 -2.97 1.07 6.66
C HIS A 101 -3.07 2.11 5.55
N GLU A 102 -1.95 2.75 5.23
CA GLU A 102 -1.96 3.74 4.15
C GLU A 102 -2.25 3.09 2.80
N LEU A 103 -1.69 1.91 2.57
CA LEU A 103 -1.96 1.21 1.32
C LEU A 103 -3.45 0.91 1.19
N SER A 104 -4.12 0.58 2.30
CA SER A 104 -5.53 0.27 2.24
C SER A 104 -6.36 1.46 1.75
N HIS A 105 -5.94 2.67 2.07
CA HIS A 105 -6.64 3.86 1.58
C HIS A 105 -6.57 3.94 0.06
N GLN A 106 -5.42 3.64 -0.50
CA GLN A 106 -5.26 3.70 -1.95
C GLN A 106 -6.08 2.60 -2.61
N LEU A 107 -6.07 1.40 -2.03
CA LEU A 107 -6.83 0.30 -2.61
C LEU A 107 -8.32 0.59 -2.58
N LEU A 108 -8.77 1.19 -1.50
CA LEU A 108 -10.19 1.55 -1.40
C LEU A 108 -10.58 2.55 -2.49
N HIS A 109 -9.72 3.51 -2.75
CA HIS A 109 -9.96 4.48 -3.81
C HIS A 109 -10.09 3.79 -5.17
N GLU A 110 -9.32 2.71 -5.38
CA GLU A 110 -9.37 1.96 -6.63
C GLU A 110 -10.57 1.04 -6.69
N GLY A 111 -11.45 1.11 -5.70
CA GLY A 111 -12.64 0.27 -5.70
C GLY A 111 -12.45 -1.07 -5.02
N ILE A 112 -11.34 -1.24 -4.33
CA ILE A 112 -11.05 -2.49 -3.63
C ILE A 112 -11.12 -2.21 -2.13
N ASP A 113 -12.11 -2.77 -1.49
CA ASP A 113 -12.30 -2.61 -0.05
C ASP A 113 -11.69 -3.80 0.67
N VAL A 114 -10.66 -3.55 1.45
CA VAL A 114 -9.97 -4.62 2.15
C VAL A 114 -10.91 -5.37 3.09
N THR A 115 -11.77 -4.63 3.77
CA THR A 115 -12.73 -5.23 4.67
C THR A 115 -13.71 -6.10 3.91
N LEU A 116 -14.15 -5.64 2.76
CA LEU A 116 -15.09 -6.38 1.95
C LEU A 116 -14.45 -7.66 1.41
N ALA A 117 -13.20 -7.57 1.00
CA ALA A 117 -12.48 -8.75 0.52
C ALA A 117 -12.43 -9.80 1.61
N ARG A 118 -12.22 -9.35 2.83
CA ARG A 118 -12.20 -10.26 3.96
C ARG A 118 -13.56 -10.91 4.16
N SER A 119 -14.62 -10.11 4.10
CA SER A 119 -15.96 -10.64 4.28
C SER A 119 -16.26 -11.70 3.25
N ASN A 120 -15.88 -11.45 2.02
CA ASN A 120 -16.11 -12.43 0.96
C ASN A 120 -15.37 -13.72 1.24
N CYS A 121 -14.15 -13.62 1.70
CA CYS A 121 -13.39 -14.80 2.05
C CYS A 121 -14.03 -15.57 3.17
N GLN A 122 -14.56 -14.87 4.16
CA GLN A 122 -15.14 -15.52 5.30
C GLN A 122 -16.45 -16.23 4.98
N HIS A 123 -17.12 -15.76 3.96
CA HIS A 123 -18.40 -16.35 3.60
C HIS A 123 -18.25 -17.58 2.72
N LYS A 124 -17.04 -17.90 2.37
CA LYS A 124 -16.81 -19.09 1.62
C LYS A 124 -16.69 -20.28 2.52
#